data_0149a3fc0b58b5af1a7ca7f19c6872c9
#
_entry.id   0149a3fc0b58b5af1a7ca7f19c6872c9
#
_cell.length_a   1.000
_cell.length_b   1.000
_cell.length_c   1.000
_cell.angle_alpha   90.00
_cell.angle_beta   90.00
_cell.angle_gamma   90.00
#
_symmetry.space_group_name_H-M   'P 1'
#
loop_
_entity.id
_entity.type
_entity.pdbx_description
1 polymer ?
#
loop_
_entity_poly.entity_id
_entity_poly.type
_entity_poly.pdbx_seq_one_letter_code
_entity_poly.pdbx_strand_id
1 'polypeptide(L)'
;MDRSMRIAFLSEHASPVALLGGEDAGGQNVYVDEVSRNLARRGYAVDVFTRRTSPAEPEVINWAPGVRVVNLSAGPAEFRLKDELWPLMPAFRNAFLQFMLHDEVRYNLIHGNFWMSGWIAIELRRRLDIPVVQIFHAMGKTKRRHQGAVDTSPSERITVESEIIREVDRLIAQCPDEWSELVNDYGAAPDKVVVIPSAVNSHMFRPVPRDQARRYIGLDTNGPVIVYVGRMLPRKDVRNIVRAVALLAREASTTSARGTPLPPVTLLFVGGETSEPDPIATPEIGELQRLAAELGITERVRFAGKRQQEMLRYYYSAGDVAVTTPWYEPFGLTPLEAMACGRPVIGSAVGGITFTLMDGITGFLVPPRDPPSLADRLYQLLSQPALRERMGKAARARVEREFTWSTVAHRTDLLYRALLSPQLSPRLPSRILEMERKG
;
A
#
# COMPACT_ATOMS: atom_id res chain seq x y z
N MET A 1 -32.14 -16.66 -15.89
CA MET A 1 -31.36 -15.47 -15.56
C MET A 1 -30.34 -15.91 -14.51
N ASP A 2 -29.10 -16.02 -14.92
CA ASP A 2 -27.99 -16.34 -14.01
C ASP A 2 -27.85 -15.14 -13.04
N ARG A 3 -28.27 -15.32 -11.77
CA ARG A 3 -28.17 -14.24 -10.78
C ARG A 3 -26.69 -14.01 -10.55
N SER A 4 -26.17 -12.85 -10.96
CA SER A 4 -24.80 -12.47 -10.66
C SER A 4 -24.52 -12.63 -9.15
N MET A 5 -23.44 -13.30 -8.79
CA MET A 5 -23.04 -13.46 -7.38
C MET A 5 -22.84 -12.08 -6.77
N ARG A 6 -23.43 -11.85 -5.57
CA ARG A 6 -23.35 -10.59 -4.88
C ARG A 6 -22.41 -10.70 -3.66
N ILE A 7 -21.49 -9.77 -3.57
CA ILE A 7 -20.43 -9.73 -2.54
C ILE A 7 -20.64 -8.52 -1.65
N ALA A 8 -20.62 -8.72 -0.33
CA ALA A 8 -20.55 -7.64 0.64
C ALA A 8 -19.08 -7.34 0.98
N PHE A 9 -18.58 -6.20 0.56
CA PHE A 9 -17.29 -5.65 1.01
C PHE A 9 -17.52 -4.83 2.26
N LEU A 10 -16.93 -5.23 3.39
CA LEU A 10 -16.96 -4.45 4.62
C LEU A 10 -15.68 -3.63 4.73
N SER A 11 -15.82 -2.32 4.87
CA SER A 11 -14.71 -1.37 5.02
C SER A 11 -15.18 -0.17 5.82
N GLU A 12 -15.29 -0.34 7.12
CA GLU A 12 -15.99 0.57 8.04
C GLU A 12 -15.48 2.01 8.03
N HIS A 13 -14.17 2.23 7.76
CA HIS A 13 -13.54 3.55 7.75
C HIS A 13 -12.93 3.96 6.40
N ALA A 14 -12.68 3.01 5.51
CA ALA A 14 -11.98 3.27 4.25
C ALA A 14 -12.95 3.19 3.06
N SER A 15 -13.77 4.24 2.91
CA SER A 15 -14.70 4.36 1.78
C SER A 15 -13.95 4.59 0.46
N PRO A 16 -14.36 3.95 -0.65
CA PRO A 16 -13.82 4.25 -1.97
C PRO A 16 -14.14 5.67 -2.47
N VAL A 17 -15.18 6.29 -1.88
CA VAL A 17 -15.59 7.67 -2.22
C VAL A 17 -14.74 8.72 -1.48
N ALA A 18 -14.04 8.32 -0.40
CA ALA A 18 -13.24 9.25 0.37
C ALA A 18 -12.05 9.80 -0.43
N LEU A 19 -11.79 11.09 -0.29
CA LEU A 19 -10.63 11.74 -0.92
C LEU A 19 -9.33 11.13 -0.37
N LEU A 20 -8.49 10.64 -1.26
CA LEU A 20 -7.17 10.12 -0.91
C LEU A 20 -6.30 11.23 -0.31
N GLY A 21 -5.62 10.90 0.78
CA GLY A 21 -4.73 11.84 1.47
C GLY A 21 -5.33 12.53 2.68
N GLY A 22 -6.56 12.19 3.09
CA GLY A 22 -7.07 12.48 4.42
C GLY A 22 -6.32 11.70 5.52
N GLU A 23 -6.57 12.02 6.78
CA GLU A 23 -5.82 11.47 7.93
C GLU A 23 -5.85 9.94 7.99
N ASP A 24 -6.99 9.32 7.67
CA ASP A 24 -7.19 7.87 7.62
C ASP A 24 -7.38 7.32 6.18
N ALA A 25 -7.19 8.15 5.14
CA ALA A 25 -7.27 7.69 3.76
C ALA A 25 -5.91 7.21 3.25
N GLY A 26 -5.88 6.03 2.61
CA GLY A 26 -4.63 5.44 2.17
C GLY A 26 -4.80 4.21 1.28
N GLY A 27 -3.86 3.29 1.38
CA GLY A 27 -3.82 2.08 0.54
C GLY A 27 -5.06 1.20 0.62
N GLN A 28 -5.76 1.15 1.75
CA GLN A 28 -7.00 0.39 1.90
C GLN A 28 -8.13 0.98 1.04
N ASN A 29 -8.27 2.30 0.97
CA ASN A 29 -9.29 2.96 0.13
C ASN A 29 -9.07 2.61 -1.34
N VAL A 30 -7.81 2.67 -1.81
CA VAL A 30 -7.44 2.28 -3.17
C VAL A 30 -7.73 0.80 -3.42
N TYR A 31 -7.38 -0.08 -2.49
CA TYR A 31 -7.65 -1.52 -2.59
C TYR A 31 -9.15 -1.79 -2.73
N VAL A 32 -9.97 -1.22 -1.84
CA VAL A 32 -11.42 -1.42 -1.84
C VAL A 32 -12.06 -0.91 -3.12
N ASP A 33 -11.67 0.28 -3.61
CA ASP A 33 -12.15 0.83 -4.86
C ASP A 33 -11.78 -0.05 -6.06
N GLU A 34 -10.50 -0.32 -6.24
CA GLU A 34 -10.00 -1.00 -7.42
C GLU A 34 -10.42 -2.47 -7.46
N VAL A 35 -10.42 -3.18 -6.33
CA VAL A 35 -10.84 -4.59 -6.31
C VAL A 35 -12.33 -4.72 -6.55
N SER A 36 -13.17 -3.87 -5.93
CA SER A 36 -14.62 -3.91 -6.15
C SER A 36 -14.99 -3.65 -7.61
N ARG A 37 -14.40 -2.63 -8.26
CA ARG A 37 -14.62 -2.33 -9.68
C ARG A 37 -14.15 -3.46 -10.60
N ASN A 38 -12.98 -4.06 -10.31
CA ASN A 38 -12.45 -5.12 -11.15
C ASN A 38 -13.20 -6.45 -10.96
N LEU A 39 -13.76 -6.73 -9.79
CA LEU A 39 -14.68 -7.85 -9.57
C LEU A 39 -16.03 -7.62 -10.28
N ALA A 40 -16.56 -6.39 -10.26
CA ALA A 40 -17.77 -6.05 -10.98
C ALA A 40 -17.61 -6.26 -12.51
N ARG A 41 -16.46 -5.90 -13.08
CA ARG A 41 -16.12 -6.21 -14.50
C ARG A 41 -16.07 -7.71 -14.79
N ARG A 42 -15.93 -8.57 -13.78
CA ARG A 42 -15.97 -10.03 -13.86
C ARG A 42 -17.37 -10.63 -13.63
N GLY A 43 -18.39 -9.76 -13.50
CA GLY A 43 -19.79 -10.18 -13.39
C GLY A 43 -20.31 -10.30 -11.96
N TYR A 44 -19.56 -9.86 -10.94
CA TYR A 44 -20.05 -9.75 -9.58
C TYR A 44 -20.89 -8.47 -9.40
N ALA A 45 -21.91 -8.52 -8.52
CA ALA A 45 -22.48 -7.33 -7.94
C ALA A 45 -21.77 -7.08 -6.60
N VAL A 46 -21.22 -5.89 -6.37
CA VAL A 46 -20.43 -5.58 -5.16
C VAL A 46 -21.07 -4.41 -4.43
N ASP A 47 -21.41 -4.61 -3.17
CA ASP A 47 -21.84 -3.55 -2.26
C ASP A 47 -20.72 -3.31 -1.22
N VAL A 48 -20.17 -2.10 -1.23
CA VAL A 48 -19.14 -1.67 -0.29
C VAL A 48 -19.81 -0.97 0.88
N PHE A 49 -19.76 -1.56 2.06
CA PHE A 49 -20.33 -1.02 3.28
C PHE A 49 -19.29 -0.21 4.04
N THR A 50 -19.63 1.04 4.32
CA THR A 50 -18.81 1.96 5.09
C THR A 50 -19.68 2.73 6.10
N ARG A 51 -19.06 3.35 7.08
CA ARG A 51 -19.79 4.17 8.06
C ARG A 51 -20.09 5.54 7.46
N ARG A 52 -21.31 6.02 7.63
CA ARG A 52 -21.70 7.40 7.30
C ARG A 52 -20.90 8.39 8.13
N THR A 53 -20.25 9.34 7.49
CA THR A 53 -19.39 10.35 8.13
C THR A 53 -19.94 11.77 8.06
N SER A 54 -21.03 11.97 7.29
CA SER A 54 -21.76 13.24 7.21
C SER A 54 -23.25 13.00 7.03
N PRO A 55 -24.13 13.82 7.64
CA PRO A 55 -25.56 13.76 7.40
C PRO A 55 -25.95 13.99 5.93
N ALA A 56 -25.11 14.71 5.18
CA ALA A 56 -25.32 15.00 3.76
C ALA A 56 -25.02 13.80 2.85
N GLU A 57 -24.34 12.76 3.33
CA GLU A 57 -24.04 11.56 2.52
C GLU A 57 -25.33 10.76 2.30
N PRO A 58 -25.67 10.39 1.03
CA PRO A 58 -26.78 9.48 0.77
C PRO A 58 -26.47 8.09 1.31
N GLU A 59 -27.52 7.33 1.66
CA GLU A 59 -27.34 5.95 2.13
C GLU A 59 -26.69 5.07 1.07
N VAL A 60 -27.10 5.20 -0.18
CA VAL A 60 -26.56 4.41 -1.30
C VAL A 60 -26.04 5.32 -2.40
N ILE A 61 -24.80 5.04 -2.83
CA ILE A 61 -24.15 5.70 -3.97
C ILE A 61 -23.90 4.63 -5.05
N ASN A 62 -24.44 4.81 -6.25
CA ASN A 62 -24.06 4.00 -7.42
C ASN A 62 -22.67 4.46 -7.89
N TRP A 63 -21.63 3.83 -7.36
CA TRP A 63 -20.24 4.27 -7.49
C TRP A 63 -19.61 3.95 -8.85
N ALA A 64 -19.90 2.74 -9.36
CA ALA A 64 -19.45 2.29 -10.67
C ALA A 64 -20.41 1.21 -11.19
N PRO A 65 -20.37 0.86 -12.47
CA PRO A 65 -21.15 -0.25 -12.98
C PRO A 65 -20.94 -1.53 -12.16
N GLY A 66 -22.01 -2.02 -11.53
CA GLY A 66 -21.98 -3.20 -10.66
C GLY A 66 -21.42 -2.97 -9.25
N VAL A 67 -21.11 -1.73 -8.87
CA VAL A 67 -20.61 -1.38 -7.53
C VAL A 67 -21.49 -0.31 -6.89
N ARG A 68 -22.02 -0.60 -5.70
CA ARG A 68 -22.66 0.40 -4.83
C ARG A 68 -21.79 0.65 -3.59
N VAL A 69 -21.80 1.87 -3.08
CA VAL A 69 -21.31 2.21 -1.74
C VAL A 69 -22.51 2.45 -0.85
N VAL A 70 -22.55 1.76 0.28
CA VAL A 70 -23.63 1.83 1.25
C VAL A 70 -23.09 2.46 2.53
N ASN A 71 -23.55 3.67 2.83
CA ASN A 71 -23.17 4.47 4.00
C ASN A 71 -24.08 4.14 5.18
N LEU A 72 -23.63 3.25 6.06
CA LEU A 72 -24.41 2.79 7.20
C LEU A 72 -24.36 3.77 8.37
N SER A 73 -25.52 4.03 8.99
CA SER A 73 -25.64 4.83 10.20
C SER A 73 -25.19 4.01 11.42
N ALA A 74 -23.95 4.19 11.84
CA ALA A 74 -23.36 3.58 13.02
C ALA A 74 -22.74 4.65 13.92
N GLY A 75 -23.53 5.09 14.94
CA GLY A 75 -23.21 6.25 15.75
C GLY A 75 -23.45 7.58 15.03
N PRO A 76 -22.92 8.71 15.55
CA PRO A 76 -23.08 10.03 14.95
C PRO A 76 -22.51 10.09 13.53
N ALA A 77 -23.20 10.80 12.62
CA ALA A 77 -22.75 11.01 11.24
C ALA A 77 -21.70 12.14 11.19
N GLU A 78 -20.51 11.86 11.69
CA GLU A 78 -19.35 12.76 11.77
C GLU A 78 -18.07 11.98 11.51
N PHE A 79 -17.00 12.66 11.08
CA PHE A 79 -15.67 12.06 10.97
C PHE A 79 -15.16 11.67 12.37
N ARG A 80 -14.58 10.50 12.48
CA ARG A 80 -13.85 9.99 13.66
C ARG A 80 -12.60 9.26 13.21
N LEU A 81 -11.55 9.34 14.03
CA LEU A 81 -10.34 8.59 13.81
C LEU A 81 -10.62 7.08 13.90
N LYS A 82 -9.97 6.29 13.07
CA LYS A 82 -10.24 4.83 13.00
C LYS A 82 -10.10 4.11 14.34
N ASP A 83 -9.13 4.51 15.18
CA ASP A 83 -8.90 3.86 16.48
C ASP A 83 -10.02 4.17 17.50
N GLU A 84 -10.93 5.14 17.22
CA GLU A 84 -12.10 5.50 18.00
C GLU A 84 -13.38 4.76 17.56
N LEU A 85 -13.34 4.03 16.45
CA LEU A 85 -14.53 3.42 15.84
C LEU A 85 -14.93 2.09 16.48
N TRP A 86 -14.04 1.44 17.22
CA TRP A 86 -14.30 0.12 17.78
C TRP A 86 -15.64 0.00 18.55
N PRO A 87 -16.01 0.93 19.44
CA PRO A 87 -17.29 0.87 20.17
C PRO A 87 -18.54 0.95 19.27
N LEU A 88 -18.39 1.43 18.02
CA LEU A 88 -19.50 1.58 17.07
C LEU A 88 -19.75 0.31 16.22
N MET A 89 -18.89 -0.69 16.28
CA MET A 89 -18.99 -1.88 15.43
C MET A 89 -20.26 -2.72 15.64
N PRO A 90 -20.80 -2.86 16.87
CA PRO A 90 -22.11 -3.49 17.05
C PRO A 90 -23.26 -2.74 16.36
N ALA A 91 -23.23 -1.41 16.36
CA ALA A 91 -24.21 -0.59 15.65
C ALA A 91 -24.08 -0.74 14.13
N PHE A 92 -22.84 -0.79 13.61
CA PHE A 92 -22.58 -1.04 12.19
C PHE A 92 -23.13 -2.40 11.73
N ARG A 93 -22.86 -3.47 12.48
CA ARG A 93 -23.41 -4.79 12.22
C ARG A 93 -24.96 -4.76 12.16
N ASN A 94 -25.59 -4.11 13.12
CA ASN A 94 -27.05 -4.02 13.16
C ASN A 94 -27.60 -3.23 11.97
N ALA A 95 -26.96 -2.10 11.61
CA ALA A 95 -27.34 -1.32 10.44
C ALA A 95 -27.18 -2.12 9.13
N PHE A 96 -26.14 -2.96 8.99
CA PHE A 96 -26.00 -3.88 7.88
C PHE A 96 -27.18 -4.87 7.78
N LEU A 97 -27.59 -5.47 8.88
CA LEU A 97 -28.72 -6.41 8.89
C LEU A 97 -30.04 -5.70 8.53
N GLN A 98 -30.26 -4.48 9.00
CA GLN A 98 -31.42 -3.69 8.62
C GLN A 98 -31.42 -3.33 7.14
N PHE A 99 -30.26 -2.93 6.60
CA PHE A 99 -30.13 -2.65 5.18
C PHE A 99 -30.44 -3.89 4.32
N MET A 100 -29.92 -5.06 4.68
CA MET A 100 -30.23 -6.32 3.97
C MET A 100 -31.73 -6.61 3.92
N LEU A 101 -32.44 -6.39 5.03
CA LEU A 101 -33.87 -6.62 5.11
C LEU A 101 -34.66 -5.58 4.27
N HIS A 102 -34.26 -4.31 4.33
CA HIS A 102 -34.93 -3.23 3.63
C HIS A 102 -34.73 -3.28 2.11
N ASP A 103 -33.49 -3.58 1.66
CA ASP A 103 -33.13 -3.65 0.23
C ASP A 103 -33.41 -5.05 -0.37
N GLU A 104 -33.95 -5.99 0.42
CA GLU A 104 -34.27 -7.38 0.05
C GLU A 104 -33.11 -8.12 -0.64
N VAL A 105 -31.87 -7.82 -0.24
CA VAL A 105 -30.66 -8.40 -0.84
C VAL A 105 -30.12 -9.57 -0.03
N ARG A 106 -29.52 -10.51 -0.76
CA ARG A 106 -28.75 -11.62 -0.17
C ARG A 106 -27.33 -11.61 -0.72
N TYR A 107 -26.36 -11.83 0.14
CA TYR A 107 -24.96 -11.92 -0.22
C TYR A 107 -24.50 -13.38 -0.26
N ASN A 108 -23.66 -13.68 -1.24
CA ASN A 108 -23.06 -14.99 -1.41
C ASN A 108 -21.75 -15.12 -0.61
N LEU A 109 -21.09 -13.99 -0.33
CA LEU A 109 -19.81 -13.93 0.35
C LEU A 109 -19.64 -12.55 1.01
N ILE A 110 -18.96 -12.53 2.15
CA ILE A 110 -18.51 -11.32 2.84
C ILE A 110 -16.99 -11.22 2.71
N HIS A 111 -16.49 -10.06 2.25
CA HIS A 111 -15.07 -9.73 2.22
C HIS A 111 -14.79 -8.62 3.23
N GLY A 112 -14.17 -8.98 4.35
CA GLY A 112 -13.79 -8.05 5.41
C GLY A 112 -12.45 -7.39 5.11
N ASN A 113 -12.39 -6.06 5.25
CA ASN A 113 -11.19 -5.26 5.10
C ASN A 113 -10.85 -4.58 6.43
N PHE A 114 -9.72 -4.90 7.00
CA PHE A 114 -9.30 -4.48 8.32
C PHE A 114 -9.95 -5.28 9.46
N TRP A 115 -9.39 -5.19 10.68
CA TRP A 115 -9.80 -6.03 11.80
C TRP A 115 -11.21 -5.74 12.32
N MET A 116 -11.66 -4.48 12.32
CA MET A 116 -13.02 -4.13 12.75
C MET A 116 -14.08 -4.68 11.78
N SER A 117 -13.87 -4.53 10.48
CA SER A 117 -14.72 -5.18 9.47
C SER A 117 -14.67 -6.70 9.55
N GLY A 118 -13.52 -7.26 9.91
CA GLY A 118 -13.38 -8.71 10.16
C GLY A 118 -14.24 -9.19 11.32
N TRP A 119 -14.27 -8.43 12.41
CA TRP A 119 -15.18 -8.73 13.54
C TRP A 119 -16.65 -8.68 13.11
N ILE A 120 -17.04 -7.64 12.37
CA ILE A 120 -18.41 -7.56 11.83
C ILE A 120 -18.69 -8.77 10.95
N ALA A 121 -17.76 -9.17 10.09
CA ALA A 121 -17.90 -10.29 9.17
C ALA A 121 -18.15 -11.61 9.90
N ILE A 122 -17.38 -11.93 10.95
CA ILE A 122 -17.61 -13.17 11.73
C ILE A 122 -18.93 -13.13 12.54
N GLU A 123 -19.33 -11.96 13.04
CA GLU A 123 -20.61 -11.78 13.68
C GLU A 123 -21.81 -11.97 12.70
N LEU A 124 -21.65 -11.55 11.44
CA LEU A 124 -22.64 -11.79 10.39
C LEU A 124 -22.62 -13.26 9.93
N ARG A 125 -21.44 -13.87 9.80
CA ARG A 125 -21.29 -15.30 9.47
C ARG A 125 -22.04 -16.20 10.45
N ARG A 126 -21.92 -15.94 11.75
CA ARG A 126 -22.63 -16.69 12.81
C ARG A 126 -24.15 -16.61 12.69
N ARG A 127 -24.70 -15.53 12.09
CA ARG A 127 -26.14 -15.31 11.95
C ARG A 127 -26.72 -15.72 10.61
N LEU A 128 -25.93 -15.58 9.53
CA LEU A 128 -26.41 -15.68 8.15
C LEU A 128 -25.86 -16.90 7.41
N ASP A 129 -24.88 -17.61 8.00
CA ASP A 129 -24.16 -18.73 7.39
C ASP A 129 -23.56 -18.38 6.02
N ILE A 130 -23.01 -17.18 5.90
CA ILE A 130 -22.36 -16.66 4.68
C ILE A 130 -20.85 -16.83 4.84
N PRO A 131 -20.13 -17.40 3.84
CA PRO A 131 -18.68 -17.56 3.88
C PRO A 131 -17.96 -16.20 3.92
N VAL A 132 -16.83 -16.16 4.64
CA VAL A 132 -16.04 -14.95 4.89
C VAL A 132 -14.63 -15.10 4.37
N VAL A 133 -14.19 -14.12 3.58
CA VAL A 133 -12.80 -13.85 3.24
C VAL A 133 -12.34 -12.61 3.98
N GLN A 134 -11.15 -12.63 4.58
CA GLN A 134 -10.61 -11.50 5.35
C GLN A 134 -9.24 -11.09 4.85
N ILE A 135 -9.02 -9.76 4.75
CA ILE A 135 -7.71 -9.13 4.58
C ILE A 135 -7.52 -8.07 5.68
N PHE A 136 -6.33 -8.02 6.29
CA PHE A 136 -6.11 -7.12 7.44
C PHE A 136 -5.50 -5.76 7.07
N HIS A 137 -4.77 -5.64 5.95
CA HIS A 137 -4.02 -4.47 5.51
C HIS A 137 -2.90 -4.02 6.47
N ALA A 138 -3.04 -4.26 7.76
CA ALA A 138 -2.03 -4.04 8.79
C ALA A 138 -2.37 -4.89 10.02
N MET A 139 -1.40 -5.66 10.51
CA MET A 139 -1.55 -6.55 11.66
C MET A 139 -1.21 -5.86 12.98
N GLY A 140 -1.99 -6.13 14.03
CA GLY A 140 -1.85 -5.51 15.34
C GLY A 140 -0.54 -5.88 16.05
N LYS A 141 -0.14 -7.16 16.02
CA LYS A 141 1.12 -7.61 16.65
C LYS A 141 2.33 -6.90 16.04
N THR A 142 2.40 -6.82 14.72
CA THR A 142 3.49 -6.13 14.01
C THR A 142 3.45 -4.62 14.26
N LYS A 143 2.27 -3.98 14.24
CA LYS A 143 2.13 -2.56 14.60
C LYS A 143 2.67 -2.31 16.02
N ARG A 144 2.25 -3.10 17.00
CA ARG A 144 2.70 -2.98 18.39
C ARG A 144 4.19 -3.23 18.56
N ARG A 145 4.77 -4.22 17.85
CA ARG A 145 6.22 -4.52 17.85
C ARG A 145 7.06 -3.33 17.41
N HIS A 146 6.58 -2.57 16.41
CA HIS A 146 7.33 -1.46 15.82
C HIS A 146 7.02 -0.09 16.43
N GLN A 147 5.82 0.11 16.99
CA GLN A 147 5.38 1.39 17.56
C GLN A 147 5.45 1.41 19.10
N GLY A 148 5.38 0.24 19.75
CA GLY A 148 5.45 0.17 21.21
C GLY A 148 4.37 1.03 21.88
N ALA A 149 4.80 1.92 22.80
CA ALA A 149 3.91 2.76 23.61
C ALA A 149 3.14 3.84 22.80
N VAL A 150 3.55 4.13 21.56
CA VAL A 150 2.82 5.10 20.69
C VAL A 150 1.74 4.45 19.83
N ASP A 151 1.50 3.15 19.99
CA ASP A 151 0.38 2.47 19.34
C ASP A 151 -0.94 2.84 20.02
N THR A 152 -1.81 3.54 19.30
CA THR A 152 -3.12 4.01 19.74
C THR A 152 -4.24 3.00 19.51
N SER A 153 -3.93 1.82 18.96
CA SER A 153 -4.94 0.79 18.71
C SER A 153 -5.63 0.33 20.00
N PRO A 154 -6.95 0.07 19.96
CA PRO A 154 -7.67 -0.53 21.09
C PRO A 154 -6.96 -1.79 21.62
N SER A 155 -7.00 -1.98 22.93
CA SER A 155 -6.34 -3.13 23.61
C SER A 155 -6.85 -4.47 23.13
N GLU A 156 -8.11 -4.55 22.73
CA GLU A 156 -8.81 -5.75 22.26
C GLU A 156 -8.35 -6.21 20.88
N ARG A 157 -7.71 -5.33 20.10
CA ARG A 157 -7.40 -5.58 18.69
C ARG A 157 -6.75 -6.93 18.43
N ILE A 158 -5.68 -7.28 19.17
CA ILE A 158 -4.95 -8.54 18.94
C ILE A 158 -5.81 -9.78 19.26
N THR A 159 -6.63 -9.70 20.32
CA THR A 159 -7.55 -10.76 20.69
C THR A 159 -8.61 -10.96 19.60
N VAL A 160 -9.18 -9.86 19.13
CA VAL A 160 -10.18 -9.86 18.05
C VAL A 160 -9.59 -10.35 16.73
N GLU A 161 -8.37 -9.92 16.36
CA GLU A 161 -7.67 -10.45 15.18
C GLU A 161 -7.49 -11.98 15.26
N SER A 162 -7.12 -12.49 16.43
CA SER A 162 -6.97 -13.95 16.66
C SER A 162 -8.31 -14.69 16.54
N GLU A 163 -9.41 -14.10 16.99
CA GLU A 163 -10.76 -14.64 16.84
C GLU A 163 -11.17 -14.67 15.36
N ILE A 164 -10.97 -13.58 14.63
CA ILE A 164 -11.25 -13.50 13.20
C ILE A 164 -10.49 -14.58 12.43
N ILE A 165 -9.18 -14.71 12.67
CA ILE A 165 -8.32 -15.69 12.00
C ILE A 165 -8.82 -17.11 12.22
N ARG A 166 -9.31 -17.43 13.40
CA ARG A 166 -9.88 -18.74 13.70
C ARG A 166 -11.18 -19.01 12.94
N GLU A 167 -12.07 -18.02 12.82
CA GLU A 167 -13.45 -18.18 12.35
C GLU A 167 -13.70 -17.96 10.86
N VAL A 168 -12.91 -17.11 10.19
CA VAL A 168 -13.12 -16.87 8.74
C VAL A 168 -12.75 -18.10 7.91
N ASP A 169 -13.32 -18.21 6.72
CA ASP A 169 -13.10 -19.33 5.82
C ASP A 169 -11.77 -19.23 5.08
N ARG A 170 -11.35 -18.02 4.67
CA ARG A 170 -10.06 -17.74 4.02
C ARG A 170 -9.48 -16.42 4.47
N LEU A 171 -8.15 -16.36 4.45
CA LEU A 171 -7.35 -15.19 4.73
C LEU A 171 -6.55 -14.79 3.48
N ILE A 172 -6.52 -13.52 3.17
CA ILE A 172 -5.63 -12.96 2.14
C ILE A 172 -4.47 -12.29 2.86
N ALA A 173 -3.26 -12.75 2.58
CA ALA A 173 -2.01 -12.08 2.90
C ALA A 173 -1.51 -11.32 1.66
N GLN A 174 -1.02 -10.09 1.83
CA GLN A 174 -0.53 -9.30 0.70
C GLN A 174 0.89 -9.67 0.26
N CYS A 175 1.65 -10.32 1.13
CA CYS A 175 3.01 -10.78 0.84
C CYS A 175 3.36 -12.02 1.69
N PRO A 176 4.47 -12.71 1.38
CA PRO A 176 4.94 -13.86 2.17
C PRO A 176 5.21 -13.53 3.64
N ASP A 177 5.69 -12.33 3.95
CA ASP A 177 5.92 -11.90 5.33
C ASP A 177 4.62 -11.83 6.13
N GLU A 178 3.54 -11.29 5.53
CA GLU A 178 2.22 -11.26 6.17
C GLU A 178 1.63 -12.68 6.29
N TRP A 179 1.85 -13.55 5.29
CA TRP A 179 1.51 -14.97 5.40
C TRP A 179 2.23 -15.62 6.59
N SER A 180 3.52 -15.36 6.74
CA SER A 180 4.33 -15.87 7.85
C SER A 180 3.84 -15.34 9.21
N GLU A 181 3.47 -14.06 9.29
CA GLU A 181 2.89 -13.47 10.50
C GLU A 181 1.55 -14.13 10.87
N LEU A 182 0.65 -14.29 9.88
CA LEU A 182 -0.65 -14.96 10.11
C LEU A 182 -0.49 -16.39 10.61
N VAL A 183 0.43 -17.15 10.02
CA VAL A 183 0.64 -18.57 10.39
C VAL A 183 1.44 -18.69 11.69
N ASN A 184 2.58 -18.02 11.81
CA ASN A 184 3.53 -18.24 12.90
C ASN A 184 3.19 -17.42 14.16
N ASP A 185 2.74 -16.17 13.98
CA ASP A 185 2.46 -15.30 15.13
C ASP A 185 1.00 -15.44 15.61
N TYR A 186 0.06 -15.68 14.70
CA TYR A 186 -1.37 -15.79 15.03
C TYR A 186 -1.94 -17.21 14.99
N GLY A 187 -1.19 -18.20 14.49
CA GLY A 187 -1.59 -19.60 14.45
C GLY A 187 -2.65 -19.94 13.40
N ALA A 188 -2.71 -19.17 12.31
CA ALA A 188 -3.59 -19.50 11.18
C ALA A 188 -3.18 -20.84 10.55
N ALA A 189 -4.14 -21.66 10.16
CA ALA A 189 -3.86 -22.86 9.37
C ALA A 189 -3.28 -22.45 8.00
N PRO A 190 -2.14 -23.00 7.58
CA PRO A 190 -1.45 -22.58 6.35
C PRO A 190 -2.29 -22.65 5.09
N ASP A 191 -3.18 -23.65 4.99
CA ASP A 191 -4.09 -23.86 3.85
C ASP A 191 -5.26 -22.86 3.82
N LYS A 192 -5.49 -22.14 4.91
CA LYS A 192 -6.48 -21.08 5.03
C LYS A 192 -5.97 -19.74 4.46
N VAL A 193 -4.65 -19.55 4.37
CA VAL A 193 -4.02 -18.31 3.96
C VAL A 193 -3.56 -18.36 2.51
N VAL A 194 -4.00 -17.39 1.71
CA VAL A 194 -3.62 -17.26 0.29
C VAL A 194 -2.90 -15.94 0.08
N VAL A 195 -1.76 -15.95 -0.61
CA VAL A 195 -1.04 -14.72 -0.95
C VAL A 195 -1.66 -14.10 -2.20
N ILE A 196 -2.32 -12.95 -2.03
CA ILE A 196 -2.83 -12.11 -3.11
C ILE A 196 -2.30 -10.69 -2.85
N PRO A 197 -1.28 -10.24 -3.60
CA PRO A 197 -0.67 -8.93 -3.36
C PRO A 197 -1.64 -7.79 -3.66
N SER A 198 -1.35 -6.62 -3.10
CA SER A 198 -1.93 -5.38 -3.59
C SER A 198 -1.30 -5.01 -4.94
N ALA A 199 -1.79 -3.95 -5.57
CA ALA A 199 -1.40 -3.58 -6.92
C ALA A 199 -1.29 -2.06 -7.09
N VAL A 200 -0.86 -1.66 -8.28
CA VAL A 200 -0.81 -0.26 -8.70
C VAL A 200 -1.58 -0.08 -10.01
N ASN A 201 -2.18 1.09 -10.20
CA ASN A 201 -2.80 1.45 -11.47
C ASN A 201 -1.71 1.80 -12.51
N SER A 202 -1.34 0.81 -13.33
CA SER A 202 -0.27 0.94 -14.33
C SER A 202 -0.64 1.85 -15.52
N HIS A 203 -1.89 2.27 -15.66
CA HIS A 203 -2.31 3.29 -16.62
C HIS A 203 -2.07 4.70 -16.07
N MET A 204 -2.31 4.90 -14.78
CA MET A 204 -2.01 6.15 -14.08
C MET A 204 -0.50 6.32 -13.90
N PHE A 205 0.15 5.30 -13.31
CA PHE A 205 1.60 5.26 -13.10
C PHE A 205 2.27 4.62 -14.32
N ARG A 206 2.73 5.47 -15.22
CA ARG A 206 3.40 5.08 -16.47
C ARG A 206 4.62 5.96 -16.70
N PRO A 207 5.61 5.48 -17.45
CA PRO A 207 6.78 6.28 -17.79
C PRO A 207 6.39 7.56 -18.54
N VAL A 208 7.01 8.65 -18.17
CA VAL A 208 7.03 9.92 -18.89
C VAL A 208 8.48 10.20 -19.28
N PRO A 209 8.77 10.74 -20.47
CA PRO A 209 10.12 11.17 -20.82
C PRO A 209 10.70 12.07 -19.73
N ARG A 210 11.92 11.77 -19.25
CA ARG A 210 12.53 12.42 -18.08
C ARG A 210 12.54 13.94 -18.19
N ASP A 211 12.96 14.47 -19.33
CA ASP A 211 13.07 15.91 -19.51
C ASP A 211 11.70 16.59 -19.57
N GLN A 212 10.68 15.91 -20.10
CA GLN A 212 9.30 16.37 -20.04
C GLN A 212 8.79 16.40 -18.60
N ALA A 213 9.06 15.33 -17.84
CA ALA A 213 8.66 15.25 -16.43
C ALA A 213 9.31 16.34 -15.59
N ARG A 214 10.63 16.58 -15.76
CA ARG A 214 11.38 17.64 -15.08
C ARG A 214 10.81 19.02 -15.39
N ARG A 215 10.58 19.34 -16.68
CA ARG A 215 9.94 20.60 -17.06
C ARG A 215 8.55 20.77 -16.44
N TYR A 216 7.76 19.70 -16.43
CA TYR A 216 6.40 19.75 -15.90
C TYR A 216 6.35 20.08 -14.40
N ILE A 217 7.28 19.56 -13.60
CA ILE A 217 7.36 19.84 -12.16
C ILE A 217 8.24 21.04 -11.81
N GLY A 218 8.75 21.77 -12.79
CA GLY A 218 9.63 22.93 -12.57
C GLY A 218 10.99 22.57 -11.96
N LEU A 219 11.50 21.35 -12.21
CA LEU A 219 12.78 20.90 -11.68
C LEU A 219 13.90 21.22 -12.68
N ASP A 220 14.61 22.30 -12.41
CA ASP A 220 15.78 22.73 -13.21
C ASP A 220 17.04 22.05 -12.65
N THR A 221 17.43 20.94 -13.26
CA THR A 221 18.68 20.24 -12.96
C THR A 221 19.09 19.33 -14.11
N ASN A 222 20.38 19.37 -14.48
CA ASN A 222 21.00 18.44 -15.42
C ASN A 222 21.63 17.23 -14.73
N GLY A 223 21.75 17.26 -13.39
CA GLY A 223 22.32 16.18 -12.59
C GLY A 223 21.36 15.01 -12.34
N PRO A 224 21.87 13.95 -11.72
CA PRO A 224 21.06 12.84 -11.26
C PRO A 224 20.05 13.28 -10.19
N VAL A 225 18.86 12.66 -10.21
CA VAL A 225 17.77 12.95 -9.27
C VAL A 225 17.38 11.66 -8.56
N ILE A 226 17.46 11.68 -7.22
CA ILE A 226 16.92 10.66 -6.34
C ILE A 226 15.55 11.15 -5.89
N VAL A 227 14.51 10.33 -6.04
CA VAL A 227 13.15 10.69 -5.63
C VAL A 227 12.65 9.81 -4.48
N TYR A 228 12.10 10.46 -3.47
CA TYR A 228 11.28 9.84 -2.44
C TYR A 228 9.84 10.34 -2.55
N VAL A 229 8.89 9.43 -2.52
CA VAL A 229 7.45 9.76 -2.47
C VAL A 229 6.83 9.04 -1.29
N GLY A 230 6.11 9.77 -0.45
CA GLY A 230 5.38 9.18 0.67
C GLY A 230 5.20 10.11 1.86
N ARG A 231 4.50 9.61 2.87
CA ARG A 231 4.33 10.33 4.13
C ARG A 231 5.68 10.47 4.84
N MET A 232 5.96 11.66 5.34
CA MET A 232 7.20 11.94 6.08
C MET A 232 6.98 11.64 7.55
N LEU A 233 7.09 10.37 7.91
CA LEU A 233 6.94 9.85 9.27
C LEU A 233 8.26 9.23 9.75
N PRO A 234 8.57 9.23 11.05
CA PRO A 234 9.81 8.65 11.58
C PRO A 234 10.06 7.21 11.10
N ARG A 235 9.02 6.38 11.06
CA ARG A 235 9.13 4.98 10.60
C ARG A 235 9.50 4.82 9.13
N LYS A 236 9.31 5.86 8.31
CA LYS A 236 9.73 5.88 6.89
C LYS A 236 11.21 6.15 6.73
N ASP A 237 11.87 6.56 7.80
CA ASP A 237 13.33 6.76 7.91
C ASP A 237 13.94 7.59 6.75
N VAL A 238 13.24 8.66 6.39
CA VAL A 238 13.70 9.57 5.32
C VAL A 238 15.04 10.23 5.64
N ARG A 239 15.42 10.30 6.94
CA ARG A 239 16.72 10.79 7.40
C ARG A 239 17.87 9.90 6.92
N ASN A 240 17.64 8.59 6.77
CA ASN A 240 18.61 7.66 6.18
C ASN A 240 19.00 8.07 4.76
N ILE A 241 18.03 8.54 3.98
CA ILE A 241 18.26 8.99 2.57
C ILE A 241 19.16 10.24 2.57
N VAL A 242 18.86 11.23 3.45
CA VAL A 242 19.69 12.45 3.57
C VAL A 242 21.12 12.12 3.92
N ARG A 243 21.34 11.21 4.90
CA ARG A 243 22.69 10.76 5.31
C ARG A 243 23.41 10.04 4.16
N ALA A 244 22.73 9.18 3.41
CA ALA A 244 23.34 8.49 2.26
C ALA A 244 23.75 9.46 1.15
N VAL A 245 22.92 10.48 0.86
CA VAL A 245 23.27 11.54 -0.12
C VAL A 245 24.44 12.39 0.36
N ALA A 246 24.55 12.68 1.66
CA ALA A 246 25.69 13.38 2.22
C ALA A 246 27.00 12.58 2.08
N LEU A 247 26.95 11.25 2.24
CA LEU A 247 28.11 10.38 1.99
C LEU A 247 28.56 10.47 0.52
N LEU A 248 27.61 10.36 -0.42
CA LEU A 248 27.90 10.53 -1.86
C LEU A 248 28.51 11.90 -2.18
N ALA A 249 28.04 12.97 -1.53
CA ALA A 249 28.53 14.33 -1.76
C ALA A 249 29.98 14.50 -1.26
N ARG A 250 30.32 13.93 -0.11
CA ARG A 250 31.68 13.95 0.44
C ARG A 250 32.65 13.17 -0.43
N GLU A 251 32.26 12.00 -0.89
CA GLU A 251 33.10 11.17 -1.76
C GLU A 251 33.36 11.81 -3.12
N ALA A 252 32.40 12.54 -3.67
CA ALA A 252 32.59 13.31 -4.90
C ALA A 252 33.62 14.45 -4.75
N SER A 253 33.85 14.92 -3.54
CA SER A 253 34.79 16.01 -3.22
C SER A 253 36.20 15.52 -2.91
N THR A 254 36.38 14.22 -2.67
CA THR A 254 37.68 13.58 -2.44
C THR A 254 38.08 12.80 -3.68
N THR A 255 39.40 12.70 -3.98
CA THR A 255 39.92 11.88 -5.11
C THR A 255 39.53 10.42 -4.85
N SER A 256 38.39 10.01 -5.38
CA SER A 256 37.62 8.88 -4.91
C SER A 256 38.21 7.52 -5.29
N ALA A 257 38.22 6.62 -4.36
CA ALA A 257 38.47 5.19 -4.56
C ALA A 257 37.41 4.49 -5.46
N ARG A 258 36.28 5.16 -5.77
CA ARG A 258 35.15 4.57 -6.52
C ARG A 258 35.20 4.79 -8.05
N GLY A 259 36.19 5.52 -8.58
CA GLY A 259 36.36 5.70 -10.03
C GLY A 259 35.69 6.97 -10.59
N THR A 260 34.53 6.85 -11.26
CA THR A 260 33.89 7.98 -11.95
C THR A 260 33.23 8.96 -10.99
N PRO A 261 33.60 10.26 -10.95
CA PRO A 261 32.91 11.27 -10.17
C PRO A 261 31.44 11.42 -10.61
N LEU A 262 30.52 11.48 -9.65
CA LEU A 262 29.13 11.81 -9.95
C LEU A 262 28.96 13.34 -10.03
N PRO A 263 28.15 13.84 -11.00
CA PRO A 263 27.72 15.22 -10.97
C PRO A 263 26.86 15.48 -9.72
N PRO A 264 26.64 16.77 -9.34
CA PRO A 264 25.81 17.09 -8.19
C PRO A 264 24.46 16.41 -8.24
N VAL A 265 24.15 15.62 -7.20
CA VAL A 265 22.91 14.84 -7.07
C VAL A 265 21.84 15.71 -6.42
N THR A 266 20.62 15.72 -6.95
CA THR A 266 19.45 16.32 -6.32
C THR A 266 18.62 15.25 -5.62
N LEU A 267 18.25 15.49 -4.36
CA LEU A 267 17.32 14.70 -3.58
C LEU A 267 15.97 15.40 -3.55
N LEU A 268 14.95 14.78 -4.15
CA LEU A 268 13.60 15.32 -4.25
C LEU A 268 12.65 14.54 -3.33
N PHE A 269 12.11 15.22 -2.33
CA PHE A 269 11.07 14.71 -1.43
C PHE A 269 9.69 15.18 -1.89
N VAL A 270 8.77 14.22 -2.02
CA VAL A 270 7.36 14.46 -2.39
C VAL A 270 6.46 13.88 -1.30
N GLY A 271 5.69 14.73 -0.64
CA GLY A 271 4.81 14.35 0.47
C GLY A 271 4.75 15.45 1.53
N GLY A 272 4.15 15.12 2.64
CA GLY A 272 3.81 16.07 3.69
C GLY A 272 2.29 16.21 3.83
N GLU A 273 1.83 17.11 4.68
CA GLU A 273 0.40 17.32 4.93
C GLU A 273 -0.18 18.45 4.04
N THR A 274 0.67 19.35 3.56
CA THR A 274 0.28 20.54 2.78
C THR A 274 0.88 20.51 1.36
N SER A 275 0.23 21.23 0.42
CA SER A 275 0.69 21.35 -0.98
C SER A 275 2.05 22.07 -1.07
N GLU A 276 2.27 23.06 -0.24
CA GLU A 276 3.58 23.68 -0.07
C GLU A 276 4.30 23.07 1.13
N PRO A 277 5.62 22.89 1.07
CA PRO A 277 6.38 22.33 2.19
C PRO A 277 6.24 23.18 3.43
N ASP A 278 5.64 22.64 4.48
CA ASP A 278 5.41 23.34 5.74
C ASP A 278 5.99 22.52 6.92
N PRO A 279 7.08 23.01 7.56
CA PRO A 279 7.66 22.34 8.73
C PRO A 279 6.78 22.36 9.98
N ILE A 280 5.76 23.21 10.06
CA ILE A 280 4.82 23.24 11.18
C ILE A 280 3.78 22.13 10.99
N ALA A 281 3.17 22.04 9.82
CA ALA A 281 2.20 21.00 9.50
C ALA A 281 2.87 19.60 9.36
N THR A 282 4.13 19.58 8.92
CA THR A 282 4.92 18.34 8.76
C THR A 282 6.27 18.51 9.45
N PRO A 283 6.39 18.26 10.77
CA PRO A 283 7.61 18.51 11.53
C PRO A 283 8.87 17.80 10.98
N GLU A 284 8.70 16.64 10.36
CA GLU A 284 9.82 15.92 9.75
C GLU A 284 10.50 16.70 8.61
N ILE A 285 9.80 17.61 7.92
CA ILE A 285 10.41 18.49 6.92
C ILE A 285 11.46 19.39 7.58
N GLY A 286 11.14 20.02 8.71
CA GLY A 286 12.09 20.84 9.47
C GLY A 286 13.29 20.05 9.97
N GLU A 287 13.08 18.83 10.44
CA GLU A 287 14.15 17.91 10.84
C GLU A 287 15.08 17.58 9.66
N LEU A 288 14.53 17.31 8.49
CA LEU A 288 15.32 17.01 7.27
C LEU A 288 16.09 18.22 6.78
N GLN A 289 15.50 19.42 6.84
CA GLN A 289 16.18 20.68 6.48
C GLN A 289 17.39 20.94 7.42
N ARG A 290 17.20 20.77 8.73
CA ARG A 290 18.27 20.91 9.73
C ARG A 290 19.37 19.88 9.49
N LEU A 291 19.01 18.59 9.31
CA LEU A 291 19.96 17.54 9.02
C LEU A 291 20.76 17.82 7.72
N ALA A 292 20.10 18.31 6.67
CA ALA A 292 20.75 18.67 5.42
C ALA A 292 21.76 19.82 5.60
N ALA A 293 21.42 20.80 6.44
CA ALA A 293 22.33 21.91 6.79
C ALA A 293 23.54 21.43 7.59
N GLU A 294 23.33 20.62 8.63
CA GLU A 294 24.40 20.02 9.44
C GLU A 294 25.37 19.19 8.60
N LEU A 295 24.86 18.52 7.55
CA LEU A 295 25.65 17.67 6.67
C LEU A 295 26.22 18.43 5.45
N GLY A 296 25.91 19.73 5.29
CA GLY A 296 26.43 20.58 4.20
C GLY A 296 25.86 20.26 2.83
N ILE A 297 24.60 19.77 2.73
CA ILE A 297 23.95 19.39 1.48
C ILE A 297 22.61 20.09 1.24
N THR A 298 22.37 21.23 1.89
CA THR A 298 21.09 21.99 1.76
C THR A 298 20.71 22.24 0.31
N GLU A 299 21.67 22.66 -0.52
CA GLU A 299 21.44 22.98 -1.93
C GLU A 299 21.06 21.75 -2.80
N ARG A 300 21.25 20.56 -2.27
CA ARG A 300 20.92 19.29 -2.95
C ARG A 300 19.52 18.79 -2.64
N VAL A 301 18.87 19.30 -1.58
CA VAL A 301 17.58 18.83 -1.10
C VAL A 301 16.45 19.74 -1.57
N ARG A 302 15.43 19.14 -2.14
CA ARG A 302 14.21 19.83 -2.60
C ARG A 302 12.99 19.16 -2.00
N PHE A 303 12.04 19.96 -1.54
CA PHE A 303 10.74 19.49 -1.04
C PHE A 303 9.65 20.00 -1.98
N ALA A 304 8.78 19.10 -2.41
CA ALA A 304 7.70 19.44 -3.31
C ALA A 304 6.33 19.60 -2.60
N GLY A 305 6.25 19.17 -1.30
CA GLY A 305 4.98 19.11 -0.60
C GLY A 305 4.07 17.96 -1.08
N LYS A 306 2.83 17.93 -0.59
CA LYS A 306 1.81 16.94 -0.95
C LYS A 306 1.34 17.16 -2.39
N ARG A 307 1.21 16.07 -3.13
CA ARG A 307 0.73 16.08 -4.52
C ARG A 307 -0.40 15.08 -4.70
N GLN A 308 -1.31 15.41 -5.62
CA GLN A 308 -2.36 14.48 -6.04
C GLN A 308 -1.75 13.28 -6.76
N GLN A 309 -2.42 12.14 -6.65
CA GLN A 309 -1.89 10.86 -7.12
C GLN A 309 -1.56 10.86 -8.61
N GLU A 310 -2.38 11.51 -9.43
CA GLU A 310 -2.20 11.63 -10.89
C GLU A 310 -0.92 12.39 -11.28
N MET A 311 -0.45 13.26 -10.37
CA MET A 311 0.77 14.05 -10.57
C MET A 311 2.04 13.25 -10.27
N LEU A 312 1.95 12.23 -9.39
CA LEU A 312 3.11 11.50 -8.88
C LEU A 312 3.93 10.83 -9.99
N ARG A 313 3.30 10.41 -11.10
CA ARG A 313 4.01 9.85 -12.26
C ARG A 313 5.09 10.80 -12.81
N TYR A 314 4.89 12.11 -12.76
CA TYR A 314 5.88 13.08 -13.23
C TYR A 314 7.05 13.18 -12.26
N TYR A 315 6.78 13.12 -10.95
CA TYR A 315 7.83 13.12 -9.93
C TYR A 315 8.67 11.84 -9.99
N TYR A 316 8.05 10.67 -10.07
CA TYR A 316 8.80 9.42 -10.29
C TYR A 316 9.59 9.46 -11.59
N SER A 317 8.99 9.93 -12.69
CA SER A 317 9.65 9.95 -13.99
C SER A 317 10.75 11.01 -14.11
N ALA A 318 10.70 12.09 -13.32
CA ALA A 318 11.79 13.08 -13.21
C ALA A 318 13.03 12.51 -12.51
N GLY A 319 12.84 11.53 -11.63
CA GLY A 319 13.90 10.82 -10.91
C GLY A 319 14.68 9.83 -11.79
N ASP A 320 15.91 9.60 -11.42
CA ASP A 320 16.75 8.54 -11.98
C ASP A 320 16.62 7.26 -11.17
N VAL A 321 16.43 7.36 -9.86
CA VAL A 321 16.25 6.28 -8.91
C VAL A 321 15.18 6.69 -7.88
N ALA A 322 14.27 5.79 -7.56
CA ALA A 322 13.37 5.97 -6.43
C ALA A 322 13.93 5.27 -5.19
N VAL A 323 13.71 5.86 -4.01
CA VAL A 323 14.20 5.32 -2.74
C VAL A 323 13.08 5.24 -1.73
N THR A 324 13.03 4.15 -0.96
CA THR A 324 12.14 3.98 0.17
C THR A 324 12.85 3.19 1.27
N THR A 325 13.00 3.77 2.46
CA THR A 325 13.84 3.20 3.52
C THR A 325 13.12 2.99 4.85
N PRO A 326 11.87 2.50 4.90
CA PRO A 326 11.15 2.32 6.14
C PRO A 326 11.80 1.26 7.03
N TRP A 327 11.56 1.39 8.35
CA TRP A 327 11.90 0.33 9.30
C TRP A 327 10.92 -0.84 9.22
N TYR A 328 9.72 -0.56 8.76
CA TYR A 328 8.62 -1.49 8.64
C TYR A 328 7.65 -1.02 7.53
N GLU A 329 7.28 -1.92 6.64
CA GLU A 329 6.31 -1.67 5.58
C GLU A 329 5.48 -2.95 5.31
N PRO A 330 4.17 -2.97 5.60
CA PRO A 330 3.35 -4.15 5.38
C PRO A 330 3.39 -4.67 3.94
N PHE A 331 3.24 -3.76 2.97
CA PHE A 331 3.29 -4.12 1.56
C PHE A 331 4.14 -3.16 0.73
N GLY A 332 3.87 -1.84 0.80
CA GLY A 332 4.63 -0.82 0.07
C GLY A 332 4.12 -0.55 -1.34
N LEU A 333 3.14 0.34 -1.47
CA LEU A 333 2.64 0.76 -2.78
C LEU A 333 3.61 1.68 -3.52
N THR A 334 4.33 2.55 -2.80
CA THR A 334 5.24 3.54 -3.41
C THR A 334 6.38 2.92 -4.23
N PRO A 335 7.01 1.81 -3.83
CA PRO A 335 7.91 1.05 -4.71
C PRO A 335 7.24 0.62 -6.02
N LEU A 336 6.02 0.09 -5.96
CA LEU A 336 5.30 -0.35 -7.17
C LEU A 336 4.95 0.81 -8.09
N GLU A 337 4.59 1.98 -7.55
CA GLU A 337 4.34 3.21 -8.32
C GLU A 337 5.58 3.66 -9.08
N ALA A 338 6.74 3.68 -8.42
CA ALA A 338 8.03 4.00 -9.04
C ALA A 338 8.40 2.99 -10.14
N MET A 339 8.26 1.70 -9.84
CA MET A 339 8.50 0.60 -10.78
C MET A 339 7.56 0.71 -11.99
N ALA A 340 6.29 1.03 -11.77
CA ALA A 340 5.31 1.27 -12.82
C ALA A 340 5.70 2.45 -13.72
N CYS A 341 6.39 3.47 -13.19
CA CYS A 341 6.97 4.56 -13.94
C CYS A 341 8.34 4.21 -14.58
N GLY A 342 8.75 2.94 -14.55
CA GLY A 342 10.00 2.47 -15.15
C GLY A 342 11.25 2.93 -14.41
N ARG A 343 11.15 3.20 -13.10
CA ARG A 343 12.30 3.58 -12.26
C ARG A 343 12.78 2.37 -11.45
N PRO A 344 14.11 2.14 -11.40
CA PRO A 344 14.65 1.21 -10.42
C PRO A 344 14.44 1.76 -9.03
N VAL A 345 14.24 0.87 -8.05
CA VAL A 345 14.00 1.25 -6.67
C VAL A 345 15.09 0.72 -5.77
N ILE A 346 15.57 1.53 -4.82
CA ILE A 346 16.32 1.03 -3.68
C ILE A 346 15.41 1.05 -2.47
N GLY A 347 15.18 -0.11 -1.88
CA GLY A 347 14.29 -0.28 -0.74
C GLY A 347 14.95 -0.93 0.45
N SER A 348 14.47 -0.65 1.67
CA SER A 348 14.88 -1.43 2.83
C SER A 348 14.41 -2.88 2.69
N ALA A 349 15.27 -3.83 3.12
CA ALA A 349 14.96 -5.26 3.15
C ALA A 349 13.99 -5.59 4.30
N VAL A 350 12.74 -5.09 4.21
CA VAL A 350 11.71 -5.28 5.25
C VAL A 350 10.34 -5.54 4.61
N GLY A 351 9.56 -6.42 5.25
CA GLY A 351 8.16 -6.69 4.94
C GLY A 351 7.89 -6.87 3.44
N GLY A 352 6.81 -6.31 2.96
CA GLY A 352 6.40 -6.44 1.56
C GLY A 352 7.36 -5.87 0.52
N ILE A 353 8.34 -5.02 0.92
CA ILE A 353 9.36 -4.52 -0.01
C ILE A 353 10.24 -5.66 -0.52
N THR A 354 10.57 -6.64 0.32
CA THR A 354 11.36 -7.83 -0.09
C THR A 354 10.64 -8.70 -1.11
N PHE A 355 9.31 -8.62 -1.13
CA PHE A 355 8.48 -9.33 -2.10
C PHE A 355 8.27 -8.51 -3.39
N THR A 356 8.08 -7.21 -3.29
CA THR A 356 7.84 -6.35 -4.47
C THR A 356 9.08 -6.10 -5.29
N LEU A 357 10.25 -5.95 -4.66
CA LEU A 357 11.53 -5.77 -5.32
C LEU A 357 12.25 -7.12 -5.51
N MET A 358 12.86 -7.29 -6.68
CA MET A 358 13.83 -8.35 -6.94
C MET A 358 15.22 -7.74 -6.87
N ASP A 359 15.98 -8.09 -5.83
CA ASP A 359 17.33 -7.56 -5.62
C ASP A 359 18.25 -7.86 -6.83
N GLY A 360 19.00 -6.85 -7.27
CA GLY A 360 19.86 -6.93 -8.44
C GLY A 360 19.13 -6.96 -9.80
N ILE A 361 17.79 -7.05 -9.85
CA ILE A 361 17.00 -7.17 -11.08
C ILE A 361 16.09 -5.94 -11.29
N THR A 362 15.24 -5.61 -10.34
CA THR A 362 14.32 -4.47 -10.44
C THR A 362 14.79 -3.24 -9.67
N GLY A 363 15.88 -3.40 -8.94
CA GLY A 363 16.47 -2.42 -8.05
C GLY A 363 17.36 -3.12 -7.05
N PHE A 364 17.53 -2.53 -5.87
CA PHE A 364 18.34 -3.09 -4.80
C PHE A 364 17.61 -3.09 -3.46
N LEU A 365 17.90 -4.11 -2.63
CA LEU A 365 17.54 -4.16 -1.23
C LEU A 365 18.76 -3.77 -0.39
N VAL A 366 18.53 -2.96 0.66
CA VAL A 366 19.55 -2.55 1.63
C VAL A 366 19.04 -2.80 3.05
N PRO A 367 19.93 -3.03 4.03
CA PRO A 367 19.50 -3.11 5.42
C PRO A 367 18.80 -1.80 5.84
N PRO A 368 17.77 -1.85 6.69
CA PRO A 368 17.18 -0.64 7.26
C PRO A 368 18.20 0.11 8.14
N ARG A 369 18.11 1.43 8.19
CA ARG A 369 19.00 2.30 8.98
C ARG A 369 20.48 2.20 8.63
N ASP A 370 20.79 1.90 7.37
CA ASP A 370 22.16 1.74 6.86
C ASP A 370 22.46 2.75 5.74
N PRO A 371 22.85 4.00 6.07
CA PRO A 371 23.20 5.01 5.07
C PRO A 371 24.39 4.61 4.18
N PRO A 372 25.47 3.93 4.66
CA PRO A 372 26.56 3.48 3.80
C PRO A 372 26.11 2.51 2.71
N SER A 373 25.39 1.44 3.04
CA SER A 373 24.87 0.49 2.05
C SER A 373 23.93 1.18 1.04
N LEU A 374 23.09 2.12 1.49
CA LEU A 374 22.25 2.91 0.61
C LEU A 374 23.07 3.79 -0.33
N ALA A 375 24.12 4.45 0.16
CA ALA A 375 25.01 5.28 -0.64
C ALA A 375 25.74 4.45 -1.72
N ASP A 376 26.19 3.24 -1.38
CA ASP A 376 26.83 2.33 -2.33
C ASP A 376 25.90 1.95 -3.49
N ARG A 377 24.67 1.58 -3.21
CA ARG A 377 23.68 1.23 -4.24
C ARG A 377 23.23 2.44 -5.05
N LEU A 378 23.10 3.60 -4.43
CA LEU A 378 22.86 4.86 -5.14
C LEU A 378 24.00 5.18 -6.11
N TYR A 379 25.26 5.12 -5.64
CA TYR A 379 26.42 5.32 -6.50
C TYR A 379 26.40 4.37 -7.70
N GLN A 380 26.16 3.08 -7.47
CA GLN A 380 26.11 2.05 -8.50
C GLN A 380 25.08 2.37 -9.58
N LEU A 381 23.85 2.78 -9.19
CA LEU A 381 22.81 3.12 -10.16
C LEU A 381 23.06 4.46 -10.85
N LEU A 382 23.59 5.45 -10.14
CA LEU A 382 23.78 6.79 -10.71
C LEU A 382 25.00 6.84 -11.65
N SER A 383 26.06 6.05 -11.40
CA SER A 383 27.25 5.98 -12.25
C SER A 383 27.07 5.06 -13.46
N GLN A 384 26.03 4.18 -13.49
CA GLN A 384 25.83 3.18 -14.55
C GLN A 384 24.46 3.36 -15.25
N PRO A 385 24.33 4.27 -16.24
CA PRO A 385 23.05 4.50 -16.93
C PRO A 385 22.43 3.25 -17.56
N ALA A 386 23.25 2.37 -18.16
CA ALA A 386 22.77 1.14 -18.78
C ALA A 386 22.17 0.15 -17.74
N LEU A 387 22.77 0.03 -16.55
CA LEU A 387 22.22 -0.75 -15.45
C LEU A 387 20.88 -0.19 -14.98
N ARG A 388 20.83 1.13 -14.78
CA ARG A 388 19.63 1.86 -14.36
C ARG A 388 18.47 1.66 -15.33
N GLU A 389 18.73 1.77 -16.63
CA GLU A 389 17.72 1.56 -17.68
C GLU A 389 17.24 0.10 -17.72
N ARG A 390 18.14 -0.86 -17.65
CA ARG A 390 17.81 -2.29 -17.62
C ARG A 390 16.93 -2.64 -16.43
N MET A 391 17.30 -2.18 -15.22
CA MET A 391 16.52 -2.41 -14.01
C MET A 391 15.16 -1.71 -14.05
N GLY A 392 15.08 -0.50 -14.57
CA GLY A 392 13.81 0.22 -14.73
C GLY A 392 12.85 -0.50 -15.69
N LYS A 393 13.35 -1.05 -16.81
CA LYS A 393 12.54 -1.89 -17.72
C LYS A 393 12.07 -3.18 -17.04
N ALA A 394 12.94 -3.85 -16.30
CA ALA A 394 12.58 -5.06 -15.56
C ALA A 394 11.55 -4.77 -14.46
N ALA A 395 11.69 -3.64 -13.75
CA ALA A 395 10.76 -3.17 -12.75
C ALA A 395 9.36 -2.96 -13.34
N ARG A 396 9.25 -2.25 -14.46
CA ARG A 396 7.97 -2.03 -15.16
C ARG A 396 7.35 -3.35 -15.63
N ALA A 397 8.11 -4.23 -16.26
CA ALA A 397 7.63 -5.52 -16.74
C ALA A 397 7.10 -6.40 -15.59
N ARG A 398 7.75 -6.37 -14.42
CA ARG A 398 7.27 -7.09 -13.23
C ARG A 398 5.92 -6.55 -12.75
N VAL A 399 5.75 -5.23 -12.68
CA VAL A 399 4.47 -4.61 -12.29
C VAL A 399 3.35 -5.02 -13.24
N GLU A 400 3.57 -4.91 -14.54
CA GLU A 400 2.56 -5.24 -15.56
C GLU A 400 2.14 -6.72 -15.53
N ARG A 401 3.05 -7.60 -15.15
CA ARG A 401 2.77 -9.03 -15.05
C ARG A 401 2.09 -9.43 -13.75
N GLU A 402 2.52 -8.86 -12.60
CA GLU A 402 2.19 -9.42 -11.28
C GLU A 402 1.36 -8.50 -10.39
N PHE A 403 1.48 -7.17 -10.56
CA PHE A 403 0.93 -6.18 -9.63
C PHE A 403 -0.06 -5.22 -10.30
N THR A 404 -0.97 -5.76 -11.11
CA THR A 404 -2.11 -5.01 -11.67
C THR A 404 -3.40 -5.37 -10.94
N TRP A 405 -4.32 -4.41 -10.82
CA TRP A 405 -5.62 -4.65 -10.20
C TRP A 405 -6.44 -5.73 -10.90
N SER A 406 -6.27 -5.89 -12.21
CA SER A 406 -6.88 -7.00 -12.97
C SER A 406 -6.34 -8.36 -12.52
N THR A 407 -5.02 -8.46 -12.26
CA THR A 407 -4.40 -9.68 -11.72
C THR A 407 -4.88 -9.99 -10.30
N VAL A 408 -4.97 -8.96 -9.45
CA VAL A 408 -5.50 -9.10 -8.07
C VAL A 408 -6.94 -9.59 -8.10
N ALA A 409 -7.81 -8.94 -8.87
CA ALA A 409 -9.22 -9.35 -8.99
C ALA A 409 -9.38 -10.75 -9.60
N HIS A 410 -8.50 -11.15 -10.53
CA HIS A 410 -8.51 -12.51 -11.04
C HIS A 410 -8.17 -13.55 -9.97
N ARG A 411 -7.13 -13.31 -9.15
CA ARG A 411 -6.76 -14.20 -8.05
C ARG A 411 -7.86 -14.24 -6.98
N THR A 412 -8.48 -13.10 -6.69
CA THR A 412 -9.61 -13.01 -5.76
C THR A 412 -10.84 -13.75 -6.28
N ASP A 413 -11.16 -13.64 -7.59
CA ASP A 413 -12.23 -14.40 -8.24
C ASP A 413 -12.01 -15.92 -8.13
N LEU A 414 -10.77 -16.39 -8.37
CA LEU A 414 -10.43 -17.81 -8.19
C LEU A 414 -10.63 -18.27 -6.74
N LEU A 415 -10.24 -17.45 -5.76
CA LEU A 415 -10.45 -17.72 -4.33
C LEU A 415 -11.95 -17.82 -4.00
N TYR A 416 -12.77 -16.90 -4.50
CA TYR A 416 -14.21 -16.89 -4.27
C TYR A 416 -14.88 -18.11 -4.89
N ARG A 417 -14.55 -18.46 -6.13
CA ARG A 417 -15.09 -19.66 -6.82
C ARG A 417 -14.71 -20.94 -6.08
N ALA A 418 -13.47 -21.06 -5.62
CA ALA A 418 -13.03 -22.21 -4.85
C ALA A 418 -13.80 -22.36 -3.52
N LEU A 419 -14.18 -21.22 -2.90
CA LEU A 419 -14.93 -21.22 -1.65
C LEU A 419 -16.44 -21.51 -1.86
N LEU A 420 -17.03 -20.93 -2.92
CA LEU A 420 -18.47 -21.03 -3.19
C LEU A 420 -18.88 -22.32 -3.93
N SER A 421 -17.95 -23.00 -4.59
CA SER A 421 -18.21 -24.23 -5.36
C SER A 421 -17.18 -25.31 -5.02
N PRO A 422 -17.25 -25.92 -3.82
CA PRO A 422 -16.26 -26.90 -3.37
C PRO A 422 -16.10 -28.11 -4.32
N GLN A 423 -17.11 -28.44 -5.12
CA GLN A 423 -17.09 -29.55 -6.08
C GLN A 423 -16.33 -29.24 -7.39
N LEU A 424 -16.03 -27.98 -7.67
CA LEU A 424 -15.31 -27.53 -8.87
C LEU A 424 -13.87 -27.09 -8.56
N SER A 425 -13.39 -27.32 -7.34
CA SER A 425 -12.07 -26.89 -6.91
C SER A 425 -10.98 -27.70 -7.62
N PRO A 426 -10.28 -27.19 -8.66
CA PRO A 426 -8.93 -27.62 -8.88
C PRO A 426 -8.18 -27.19 -7.60
N ARG A 427 -7.47 -28.14 -6.97
CA ARG A 427 -6.56 -27.79 -5.87
C ARG A 427 -5.77 -26.57 -6.29
N LEU A 428 -5.93 -25.45 -5.57
CA LEU A 428 -5.12 -24.26 -5.81
C LEU A 428 -3.68 -24.74 -5.92
N PRO A 429 -2.98 -24.53 -7.03
CA PRO A 429 -1.66 -25.10 -7.18
C PRO A 429 -0.78 -24.53 -6.07
N SER A 430 -0.24 -25.41 -5.25
CA SER A 430 0.85 -25.12 -4.30
C SER A 430 2.11 -24.53 -5.00
N ARG A 431 2.09 -24.41 -6.30
CA ARG A 431 3.15 -23.90 -7.17
C ARG A 431 3.46 -22.40 -7.06
N ILE A 432 2.69 -21.60 -6.33
CA ILE A 432 3.08 -20.20 -6.07
C ILE A 432 4.27 -20.15 -5.10
N LEU A 433 4.46 -21.19 -4.26
CA LEU A 433 5.62 -21.32 -3.36
C LEU A 433 6.84 -21.99 -3.99
N GLU A 434 6.71 -22.67 -5.14
CA GLU A 434 7.84 -23.37 -5.78
C GLU A 434 8.66 -22.51 -6.74
N MET A 435 8.14 -21.37 -7.20
CA MET A 435 8.87 -20.50 -8.11
C MET A 435 9.97 -19.67 -7.41
N GLU A 436 10.00 -19.58 -6.08
CA GLU A 436 11.00 -18.82 -5.33
C GLU A 436 12.16 -19.66 -4.77
N ARG A 437 12.16 -21.00 -4.95
CA ARG A 437 13.29 -21.86 -4.53
C ARG A 437 14.30 -22.15 -5.64
N LYS A 438 14.10 -21.62 -6.85
CA LYS A 438 15.03 -21.81 -7.99
C LYS A 438 15.25 -20.47 -8.71
N GLY A 439 15.89 -19.52 -8.03
CA GLY A 439 16.36 -18.27 -8.61
C GLY A 439 17.41 -17.65 -7.71
#